data_1419bee6db4dcc96b8bb64991bfd3c0f
#
_entry.id   1419bee6db4dcc96b8bb64991bfd3c0f
#
_cell.length_a   1.000
_cell.length_b   1.000
_cell.length_c   1.000
_cell.angle_alpha   90.00
_cell.angle_beta   90.00
_cell.angle_gamma   90.00
#
_symmetry.space_group_name_H-M   'P 1'
#
loop_
_entity.id
_entity.type
_entity.pdbx_description
1 polymer ?
#
loop_
_entity_poly.entity_id
_entity_poly.type
_entity_poly.pdbx_seq_one_letter_code
_entity_poly.pdbx_strand_id
1 'polypeptide(L)'
;GTNLFDVLDVKLGRQYIFAGTGKGTLDGLNLKVKAGKYKEYQLSVYGGALAPYTYEFKKYPEIKNNYHFGAQFYYYGVKDLSAALSYSNKKRTPEPYDALRIDSAYNLVERTITFDGPAEQLAGIDLNYTYLIKHNFFGRAYYDFTQKKLYRAEANLRVTLPNNLRIFAEYVYREPHFTYNSIFWVFSYNKNQEVSGGA
;
A
#
# COMPACT_ATOMS: atom_id res chain seq x y z
N GLY A 1 -19.44 -3.66 -10.20
CA GLY A 1 -19.21 -4.73 -9.22
C GLY A 1 -20.51 -5.44 -8.94
N THR A 2 -20.44 -6.71 -8.62
CA THR A 2 -21.61 -7.54 -8.29
C THR A 2 -21.41 -8.14 -6.93
N ASN A 3 -22.43 -8.05 -6.08
CA ASN A 3 -22.51 -8.74 -4.78
C ASN A 3 -23.33 -10.02 -4.99
N LEU A 4 -22.73 -11.17 -4.68
CA LEU A 4 -23.33 -12.47 -4.82
C LEU A 4 -23.64 -13.04 -3.43
N PHE A 5 -24.94 -13.28 -3.17
CA PHE A 5 -25.42 -13.87 -1.91
C PHE A 5 -24.96 -13.15 -0.65
N ASP A 6 -24.61 -11.85 -0.75
CA ASP A 6 -24.10 -11.04 0.35
C ASP A 6 -22.80 -11.57 1.01
N VAL A 7 -22.15 -12.54 0.38
CA VAL A 7 -20.93 -13.22 0.83
C VAL A 7 -19.75 -12.90 -0.04
N LEU A 8 -19.97 -12.69 -1.34
CA LEU A 8 -18.92 -12.49 -2.32
C LEU A 8 -19.15 -11.20 -3.12
N ASP A 9 -18.23 -10.25 -3.01
CA ASP A 9 -18.20 -9.09 -3.89
C ASP A 9 -17.17 -9.32 -5.01
N VAL A 10 -17.56 -9.14 -6.24
CA VAL A 10 -16.73 -9.28 -7.44
C VAL A 10 -16.66 -7.94 -8.18
N LYS A 11 -15.47 -7.48 -8.45
CA LYS A 11 -15.23 -6.29 -9.28
C LYS A 11 -14.23 -6.65 -10.39
N LEU A 12 -14.60 -6.38 -11.62
CA LEU A 12 -13.76 -6.61 -12.81
C LEU A 12 -13.60 -5.30 -13.58
N GLY A 13 -12.41 -5.09 -14.14
CA GLY A 13 -12.06 -3.92 -14.93
C GLY A 13 -11.22 -2.91 -14.19
N ARG A 14 -11.24 -1.66 -14.66
CA ARG A 14 -10.45 -0.57 -14.07
C ARG A 14 -11.01 -0.16 -12.72
N GLN A 15 -10.16 -0.24 -11.71
CA GLN A 15 -10.53 0.07 -10.33
C GLN A 15 -9.34 0.55 -9.52
N TYR A 16 -9.60 1.41 -8.54
CA TYR A 16 -8.61 1.78 -7.55
C TYR A 16 -8.65 0.78 -6.39
N ILE A 17 -7.50 0.22 -6.07
CA ILE A 17 -7.30 -0.65 -4.90
C ILE A 17 -6.81 0.20 -3.74
N PHE A 18 -7.44 -0.01 -2.60
CA PHE A 18 -7.01 0.51 -1.30
C PHE A 18 -7.17 -0.62 -0.27
N ALA A 19 -6.12 -1.40 -0.09
CA ALA A 19 -6.12 -2.62 0.70
C ALA A 19 -4.86 -2.70 1.57
N GLY A 20 -4.84 -1.96 2.67
CA GLY A 20 -3.70 -1.86 3.57
C GLY A 20 -2.46 -1.31 2.85
N THR A 21 -1.45 -2.17 2.64
CA THR A 21 -0.24 -1.83 1.91
C THR A 21 -0.47 -1.67 0.41
N GLY A 22 -1.51 -2.32 -0.13
CA GLY A 22 -1.82 -2.28 -1.56
C GLY A 22 -2.58 -1.02 -1.95
N LYS A 23 -1.94 -0.16 -2.76
CA LYS A 23 -2.54 1.08 -3.26
C LYS A 23 -2.21 1.28 -4.74
N GLY A 24 -3.23 1.58 -5.53
CA GLY A 24 -3.04 1.90 -6.94
C GLY A 24 -4.23 1.56 -7.81
N THR A 25 -4.23 2.08 -9.04
CA THR A 25 -5.23 1.76 -10.06
C THR A 25 -4.76 0.56 -10.85
N LEU A 26 -5.61 -0.45 -10.95
CA LEU A 26 -5.35 -1.63 -11.76
C LEU A 26 -6.54 -1.93 -12.69
N ASP A 27 -6.24 -2.56 -13.79
CA ASP A 27 -7.19 -3.20 -14.68
C ASP A 27 -7.12 -4.71 -14.42
N GLY A 28 -8.12 -5.24 -13.73
CA GLY A 28 -8.07 -6.61 -13.25
C GLY A 28 -9.27 -7.00 -12.42
N LEU A 29 -9.06 -7.95 -11.55
CA LEU A 29 -10.07 -8.56 -10.69
C LEU A 29 -9.83 -8.19 -9.22
N ASN A 30 -10.91 -7.94 -8.50
CA ASN A 30 -10.93 -7.83 -7.05
C ASN A 30 -12.09 -8.65 -6.51
N LEU A 31 -11.77 -9.60 -5.66
CA LEU A 31 -12.70 -10.49 -4.97
C LEU A 31 -12.67 -10.18 -3.48
N LYS A 32 -13.83 -9.97 -2.88
CA LYS A 32 -13.96 -9.86 -1.43
C LYS A 32 -14.92 -10.92 -0.94
N VAL A 33 -14.42 -11.83 -0.12
CA VAL A 33 -15.19 -12.88 0.55
C VAL A 33 -15.46 -12.45 1.98
N LYS A 34 -16.70 -12.62 2.42
CA LYS A 34 -17.16 -12.35 3.78
C LYS A 34 -17.59 -13.66 4.42
N ALA A 35 -17.09 -13.97 5.60
CA ALA A 35 -17.36 -15.22 6.31
C ALA A 35 -17.66 -14.96 7.78
N GLY A 36 -18.26 -15.97 8.43
CA GLY A 36 -18.72 -15.89 9.82
C GLY A 36 -20.19 -15.48 9.94
N LYS A 37 -20.78 -15.70 11.11
CA LYS A 37 -22.19 -15.44 11.38
C LYS A 37 -22.56 -13.96 11.23
N TYR A 38 -21.62 -13.08 11.58
CA TYR A 38 -21.76 -11.62 11.49
C TYR A 38 -20.81 -11.02 10.45
N LYS A 39 -20.27 -11.87 9.53
CA LYS A 39 -19.30 -11.46 8.51
C LYS A 39 -18.02 -10.85 9.10
N GLU A 40 -17.67 -11.36 10.27
CA GLU A 40 -16.52 -10.91 11.05
C GLU A 40 -15.16 -11.17 10.39
N TYR A 41 -15.11 -12.06 9.41
CA TYR A 41 -13.93 -12.34 8.59
C TYR A 41 -14.16 -11.82 7.18
N GLN A 42 -13.24 -11.01 6.68
CA GLN A 42 -13.30 -10.52 5.32
C GLN A 42 -11.92 -10.70 4.66
N LEU A 43 -11.89 -11.41 3.54
CA LEU A 43 -10.70 -11.59 2.72
C LEU A 43 -10.93 -10.89 1.38
N SER A 44 -10.08 -9.92 1.08
CA SER A 44 -9.99 -9.30 -0.24
C SER A 44 -8.75 -9.80 -0.95
N VAL A 45 -8.89 -10.29 -2.19
CA VAL A 45 -7.78 -10.67 -3.06
C VAL A 45 -7.94 -9.92 -4.36
N TYR A 46 -6.87 -9.32 -4.83
CA TYR A 46 -6.90 -8.52 -6.04
C TYR A 46 -5.67 -8.78 -6.91
N GLY A 47 -5.83 -8.59 -8.21
CA GLY A 47 -4.73 -8.72 -9.15
C GLY A 47 -5.09 -8.25 -10.54
N GLY A 48 -4.07 -7.73 -11.24
CA GLY A 48 -4.22 -7.25 -12.60
C GLY A 48 -3.02 -6.43 -13.09
N ALA A 49 -3.19 -5.88 -14.29
CA ALA A 49 -2.22 -4.95 -14.86
C ALA A 49 -2.35 -3.57 -14.21
N LEU A 50 -1.25 -2.91 -13.93
CA LEU A 50 -1.27 -1.52 -13.52
C LEU A 50 -1.82 -0.65 -14.65
N ALA A 51 -2.82 0.17 -14.33
CA ALA A 51 -3.36 1.08 -15.31
C ALA A 51 -2.27 2.05 -15.80
N PRO A 52 -2.13 2.22 -17.13
CA PRO A 52 -1.22 3.20 -17.70
C PRO A 52 -1.65 4.62 -17.31
N TYR A 53 -0.69 5.54 -17.24
CA TYR A 53 -0.98 6.95 -16.99
C TYR A 53 -1.66 7.64 -18.19
N THR A 54 -1.52 7.05 -19.38
CA THR A 54 -2.16 7.52 -20.61
C THR A 54 -3.49 6.84 -20.81
N TYR A 55 -4.47 7.54 -21.39
CA TYR A 55 -5.77 6.98 -21.75
C TYR A 55 -5.74 6.17 -23.06
N GLU A 56 -4.55 5.91 -23.59
CA GLU A 56 -4.39 5.14 -24.82
C GLU A 56 -4.54 3.63 -24.54
N PHE A 57 -5.72 3.09 -24.79
CA PHE A 57 -6.03 1.67 -24.61
C PHE A 57 -5.22 0.73 -25.54
N LYS A 58 -4.50 1.24 -26.52
CA LYS A 58 -3.77 0.43 -27.51
C LYS A 58 -2.34 0.05 -27.09
N LYS A 59 -1.81 0.68 -26.04
CA LYS A 59 -0.43 0.42 -25.57
C LYS A 59 -0.45 -0.02 -24.11
N TYR A 60 -0.86 -1.27 -23.88
CA TYR A 60 -0.68 -1.88 -22.57
C TYR A 60 0.78 -2.31 -22.42
N PRO A 61 1.46 -1.87 -21.34
CA PRO A 61 2.79 -2.38 -21.02
C PRO A 61 2.71 -3.89 -20.74
N GLU A 62 3.79 -4.61 -20.99
CA GLU A 62 3.86 -6.05 -20.71
C GLU A 62 3.47 -6.32 -19.24
N ILE A 63 2.49 -7.20 -19.03
CA ILE A 63 1.94 -7.51 -17.69
C ILE A 63 3.04 -8.01 -16.75
N LYS A 64 4.00 -8.81 -17.25
CA LYS A 64 5.12 -9.30 -16.42
C LYS A 64 5.95 -8.19 -15.76
N ASN A 65 5.92 -6.99 -16.34
CA ASN A 65 6.67 -5.82 -15.91
C ASN A 65 5.78 -4.73 -15.29
N ASN A 66 4.46 -4.88 -15.38
CA ASN A 66 3.50 -3.87 -14.92
C ASN A 66 2.26 -4.53 -14.32
N TYR A 67 2.42 -5.03 -13.11
CA TYR A 67 1.35 -5.72 -12.39
C TYR A 67 1.21 -5.22 -10.94
N HIS A 68 0.05 -5.46 -10.39
CA HIS A 68 -0.23 -5.29 -8.98
C HIS A 68 -1.17 -6.41 -8.52
N PHE A 69 -0.73 -7.18 -7.55
CA PHE A 69 -1.57 -8.16 -6.88
C PHE A 69 -1.32 -8.14 -5.37
N GLY A 70 -2.30 -8.61 -4.63
CA GLY A 70 -2.19 -8.68 -3.20
C GLY A 70 -3.45 -9.20 -2.54
N ALA A 71 -3.42 -9.22 -1.22
CA ALA A 71 -4.52 -9.64 -0.40
C ALA A 71 -4.60 -8.80 0.88
N GLN A 72 -5.81 -8.69 1.41
CA GLN A 72 -6.06 -8.10 2.72
C GLN A 72 -7.08 -8.93 3.47
N PHE A 73 -6.74 -9.32 4.68
CA PHE A 73 -7.62 -10.00 5.60
C PHE A 73 -8.03 -9.06 6.72
N TYR A 74 -9.32 -8.93 6.95
CA TYR A 74 -9.91 -8.18 8.07
C TYR A 74 -10.58 -9.11 9.05
N TYR A 75 -10.44 -8.79 10.32
CA TYR A 75 -11.11 -9.47 11.42
C TYR A 75 -11.80 -8.47 12.34
N TYR A 76 -13.09 -8.72 12.61
CA TYR A 76 -13.95 -7.90 13.48
C TYR A 76 -14.65 -8.74 14.57
N GLY A 77 -14.20 -9.99 14.80
CA GLY A 77 -14.91 -10.94 15.67
C GLY A 77 -14.80 -10.65 17.16
N VAL A 78 -13.88 -9.79 17.58
CA VAL A 78 -13.79 -9.30 18.96
C VAL A 78 -14.45 -7.94 19.03
N LYS A 79 -15.30 -7.76 20.06
CA LYS A 79 -15.97 -6.49 20.31
C LYS A 79 -14.95 -5.35 20.40
N ASP A 80 -15.26 -4.27 19.72
CA ASP A 80 -14.47 -3.03 19.74
C ASP A 80 -13.05 -3.18 19.17
N LEU A 81 -12.67 -4.36 18.62
CA LEU A 81 -11.39 -4.63 18.00
C LEU A 81 -11.56 -4.88 16.50
N SER A 82 -10.78 -4.18 15.69
CA SER A 82 -10.56 -4.53 14.29
C SER A 82 -9.07 -4.73 14.02
N ALA A 83 -8.77 -5.81 13.30
CA ALA A 83 -7.41 -6.15 12.89
C ALA A 83 -7.39 -6.40 11.38
N ALA A 84 -6.33 -5.97 10.72
CA ALA A 84 -6.13 -6.27 9.32
C ALA A 84 -4.69 -6.69 9.07
N LEU A 85 -4.53 -7.71 8.22
CA LEU A 85 -3.25 -8.12 7.65
C LEU A 85 -3.32 -7.85 6.15
N SER A 86 -2.27 -7.32 5.59
CA SER A 86 -2.21 -7.01 4.16
C SER A 86 -0.88 -7.42 3.55
N TYR A 87 -0.94 -7.82 2.29
CA TYR A 87 0.22 -8.09 1.45
C TYR A 87 -0.01 -7.48 0.07
N SER A 88 1.03 -6.91 -0.50
CA SER A 88 1.01 -6.29 -1.81
C SER A 88 2.31 -6.58 -2.54
N ASN A 89 2.20 -6.97 -3.79
CA ASN A 89 3.33 -7.11 -4.71
C ASN A 89 3.01 -6.31 -5.97
N LYS A 90 3.85 -5.33 -6.26
CA LYS A 90 3.65 -4.39 -7.36
C LYS A 90 4.96 -4.19 -8.11
N LYS A 91 4.92 -4.37 -9.41
CA LYS A 91 6.02 -4.02 -10.32
C LYS A 91 5.52 -3.02 -11.34
N ARG A 92 6.27 -1.95 -11.52
CA ARG A 92 6.06 -0.97 -12.59
C ARG A 92 7.40 -0.67 -13.23
N THR A 93 7.54 -1.04 -14.48
CA THR A 93 8.73 -0.76 -15.28
C THR A 93 8.35 0.30 -16.32
N PRO A 94 8.99 1.47 -16.32
CA PRO A 94 8.81 2.47 -17.36
C PRO A 94 9.18 1.90 -18.74
N GLU A 95 8.57 2.42 -19.79
CA GLU A 95 8.97 2.07 -21.15
C GLU A 95 10.41 2.54 -21.40
N PRO A 96 11.20 1.75 -22.14
CA PRO A 96 12.51 2.19 -22.59
C PRO A 96 12.40 3.47 -23.43
N TYR A 97 13.35 4.36 -23.28
CA TYR A 97 13.43 5.57 -24.09
C TYR A 97 14.86 5.81 -24.60
N ASP A 98 14.98 6.41 -25.75
CA ASP A 98 16.28 6.75 -26.32
C ASP A 98 16.73 8.12 -25.81
N ALA A 99 17.99 8.20 -25.39
CA ALA A 99 18.60 9.42 -24.89
C ALA A 99 20.01 9.58 -25.44
N LEU A 100 20.35 10.82 -25.79
CA LEU A 100 21.72 11.17 -26.12
C LEU A 100 22.59 11.14 -24.85
N ARG A 101 23.64 10.38 -24.88
CA ARG A 101 24.63 10.27 -23.80
C ARG A 101 26.03 10.56 -24.36
N ILE A 102 26.91 11.07 -23.51
CA ILE A 102 28.31 11.26 -23.84
C ILE A 102 29.04 9.95 -23.53
N ASP A 103 29.77 9.41 -24.51
CA ASP A 103 30.64 8.26 -24.32
C ASP A 103 31.96 8.64 -23.66
N SER A 104 32.85 7.65 -23.42
CA SER A 104 34.18 7.88 -22.83
C SER A 104 35.14 8.70 -23.73
N ALA A 105 34.78 8.84 -25.01
CA ALA A 105 35.53 9.63 -25.99
C ALA A 105 34.89 11.01 -26.25
N TYR A 106 33.95 11.43 -25.40
CA TYR A 106 33.22 12.69 -25.49
C TYR A 106 32.32 12.82 -26.74
N ASN A 107 31.99 11.73 -27.42
CA ASN A 107 31.01 11.76 -28.51
C ASN A 107 29.60 11.62 -28.00
N LEU A 108 28.65 12.32 -28.65
CA LEU A 108 27.22 12.12 -28.39
C LEU A 108 26.77 10.84 -29.09
N VAL A 109 26.35 9.87 -28.30
CA VAL A 109 25.77 8.59 -28.78
C VAL A 109 24.36 8.43 -28.28
N GLU A 110 23.51 7.94 -29.16
CA GLU A 110 22.15 7.56 -28.77
C GLU A 110 22.18 6.21 -28.07
N ARG A 111 21.60 6.16 -26.86
CA ARG A 111 21.47 4.92 -26.08
C ARG A 111 20.05 4.73 -25.62
N THR A 112 19.54 3.53 -25.81
CA THR A 112 18.28 3.12 -25.21
C THR A 112 18.46 2.91 -23.72
N ILE A 113 17.75 3.69 -22.92
CA ILE A 113 17.71 3.58 -21.47
C ILE A 113 16.61 2.61 -21.09
N THR A 114 16.98 1.51 -20.47
CA THR A 114 16.07 0.51 -19.95
C THR A 114 16.08 0.53 -18.42
N PHE A 115 14.91 0.31 -17.82
CA PHE A 115 14.77 0.20 -16.37
C PHE A 115 14.38 -1.23 -16.00
N ASP A 116 15.18 -1.87 -15.18
CA ASP A 116 14.84 -3.18 -14.60
C ASP A 116 15.00 -3.08 -13.08
N GLY A 117 13.91 -2.77 -12.42
CA GLY A 117 13.84 -2.70 -10.96
C GLY A 117 13.11 -3.90 -10.37
N PRO A 118 13.45 -4.30 -9.16
CA PRO A 118 12.71 -5.33 -8.45
C PRO A 118 11.26 -4.90 -8.18
N ALA A 119 10.39 -5.90 -7.99
CA ALA A 119 9.03 -5.65 -7.55
C ALA A 119 9.02 -5.11 -6.11
N GLU A 120 8.13 -4.17 -5.82
CA GLU A 120 7.82 -3.71 -4.48
C GLU A 120 6.99 -4.79 -3.76
N GLN A 121 7.48 -5.31 -2.64
CA GLN A 121 6.79 -6.34 -1.86
C GLN A 121 6.60 -5.85 -0.43
N LEU A 122 5.36 -5.57 -0.08
CA LEU A 122 4.99 -4.99 1.21
C LEU A 122 4.07 -5.93 1.98
N ALA A 123 4.32 -6.07 3.27
CA ALA A 123 3.34 -6.62 4.20
C ALA A 123 3.01 -5.62 5.30
N GLY A 124 1.82 -5.71 5.83
CA GLY A 124 1.36 -4.78 6.86
C GLY A 124 0.35 -5.37 7.81
N ILE A 125 0.35 -4.81 9.00
CA ILE A 125 -0.65 -5.03 10.03
C ILE A 125 -1.25 -3.69 10.45
N ASP A 126 -2.57 -3.65 10.57
CA ASP A 126 -3.33 -2.53 11.11
C ASP A 126 -4.18 -3.05 12.26
N LEU A 127 -4.18 -2.33 13.38
CA LEU A 127 -4.98 -2.64 14.58
C LEU A 127 -5.74 -1.39 15.00
N ASN A 128 -7.01 -1.55 15.33
CA ASN A 128 -7.80 -0.49 15.95
C ASN A 128 -8.63 -1.09 17.07
N TYR A 129 -8.49 -0.54 18.26
CA TYR A 129 -9.22 -0.98 19.45
C TYR A 129 -9.88 0.21 20.13
N THR A 130 -11.18 0.12 20.35
CA THR A 130 -11.98 1.15 21.01
C THR A 130 -12.59 0.60 22.29
N TYR A 131 -12.13 1.05 23.45
CA TYR A 131 -12.63 0.61 24.74
C TYR A 131 -13.62 1.61 25.31
N LEU A 132 -14.81 1.13 25.68
CA LEU A 132 -15.91 1.93 26.28
C LEU A 132 -16.27 3.19 25.48
N ILE A 133 -16.04 3.21 24.15
CA ILE A 133 -16.28 4.37 23.26
C ILE A 133 -15.41 5.61 23.62
N LYS A 134 -14.68 5.58 24.73
CA LYS A 134 -13.91 6.69 25.29
C LYS A 134 -12.41 6.59 25.07
N HIS A 135 -11.92 5.38 24.87
CA HIS A 135 -10.50 5.11 24.72
C HIS A 135 -10.26 4.48 23.35
N ASN A 136 -9.35 5.02 22.60
CA ASN A 136 -9.01 4.49 21.27
C ASN A 136 -7.51 4.22 21.19
N PHE A 137 -7.16 3.04 20.73
CA PHE A 137 -5.82 2.67 20.34
C PHE A 137 -5.80 2.32 18.87
N PHE A 138 -4.91 2.95 18.11
CA PHE A 138 -4.64 2.63 16.73
C PHE A 138 -3.16 2.28 16.59
N GLY A 139 -2.87 1.18 15.90
CA GLY A 139 -1.51 0.74 15.60
C GLY A 139 -1.38 0.29 14.16
N ARG A 140 -0.24 0.57 13.55
CA ARG A 140 0.08 0.19 12.17
C ARG A 140 1.57 -0.10 12.03
N ALA A 141 1.91 -1.18 11.33
CA ALA A 141 3.29 -1.48 10.95
C ALA A 141 3.35 -2.06 9.54
N TYR A 142 4.22 -1.51 8.70
CA TYR A 142 4.42 -1.93 7.32
C TYR A 142 5.89 -2.23 7.05
N TYR A 143 6.14 -3.42 6.50
CA TYR A 143 7.47 -3.93 6.21
C TYR A 143 7.66 -4.11 4.70
N ASP A 144 8.83 -3.70 4.21
CA ASP A 144 9.26 -3.87 2.82
C ASP A 144 10.23 -5.06 2.73
N PHE A 145 9.81 -6.13 2.06
CA PHE A 145 10.64 -7.32 1.85
C PHE A 145 11.76 -7.08 0.83
N THR A 146 11.53 -6.20 -0.13
CA THR A 146 12.52 -5.89 -1.17
C THR A 146 13.70 -5.11 -0.60
N GLN A 147 13.40 -4.13 0.25
CA GLN A 147 14.42 -3.32 0.92
C GLN A 147 14.81 -3.87 2.30
N LYS A 148 14.12 -4.93 2.78
CA LYS A 148 14.33 -5.59 4.07
C LYS A 148 14.27 -4.63 5.27
N LYS A 149 13.30 -3.73 5.26
CA LYS A 149 13.17 -2.71 6.30
C LYS A 149 11.72 -2.39 6.67
N LEU A 150 11.52 -1.94 7.90
CA LEU A 150 10.28 -1.32 8.32
C LEU A 150 10.24 0.09 7.71
N TYR A 151 9.23 0.39 6.89
CA TYR A 151 9.12 1.71 6.28
C TYR A 151 8.06 2.61 6.92
N ARG A 152 7.15 2.01 7.71
CA ARG A 152 6.12 2.75 8.42
C ARG A 152 5.75 2.02 9.72
N ALA A 153 5.75 2.74 10.83
CA ALA A 153 5.12 2.32 12.06
C ALA A 153 4.42 3.51 12.69
N GLU A 154 3.18 3.32 13.12
CA GLU A 154 2.37 4.36 13.75
C GLU A 154 1.65 3.73 14.93
N ALA A 155 1.63 4.44 16.05
CA ALA A 155 0.81 4.12 17.20
C ALA A 155 0.14 5.40 17.69
N ASN A 156 -1.16 5.37 17.94
CA ASN A 156 -1.91 6.49 18.46
C ASN A 156 -2.78 5.98 19.60
N LEU A 157 -2.69 6.63 20.75
CA LEU A 157 -3.51 6.36 21.92
C LEU A 157 -4.30 7.61 22.28
N ARG A 158 -5.59 7.46 22.43
CA ARG A 158 -6.49 8.52 22.94
C ARG A 158 -7.28 7.99 24.11
N VAL A 159 -7.21 8.70 25.22
CA VAL A 159 -7.89 8.34 26.47
C VAL A 159 -8.72 9.54 26.93
N THR A 160 -10.01 9.30 27.17
CA THR A 160 -10.88 10.30 27.78
C THR A 160 -11.06 9.96 29.26
N LEU A 161 -10.56 10.83 30.13
CA LEU A 161 -10.66 10.75 31.57
C LEU A 161 -11.97 11.35 32.10
N PRO A 162 -12.30 11.19 33.39
CA PRO A 162 -13.37 11.94 34.03
C PRO A 162 -13.24 13.44 33.77
N ASN A 163 -14.35 14.18 33.82
CA ASN A 163 -14.41 15.61 33.52
C ASN A 163 -14.08 15.99 32.04
N ASN A 164 -14.24 15.06 31.11
CA ASN A 164 -13.99 15.26 29.69
C ASN A 164 -12.54 15.65 29.33
N LEU A 165 -11.59 15.45 30.22
CA LEU A 165 -10.17 15.61 29.91
C LEU A 165 -9.74 14.54 28.91
N ARG A 166 -9.15 14.94 27.79
CA ARG A 166 -8.67 14.04 26.76
C ARG A 166 -7.14 14.08 26.72
N ILE A 167 -6.53 12.91 26.88
CA ILE A 167 -5.09 12.74 26.74
C ILE A 167 -4.85 11.97 25.45
N PHE A 168 -3.84 12.37 24.68
CA PHE A 168 -3.39 11.63 23.52
C PHE A 168 -1.87 11.46 23.55
N ALA A 169 -1.42 10.36 22.97
CA ALA A 169 -0.02 10.10 22.68
C ALA A 169 0.06 9.50 21.28
N GLU A 170 1.01 9.96 20.49
CA GLU A 170 1.22 9.50 19.13
C GLU A 170 2.70 9.24 18.89
N TYR A 171 2.98 8.12 18.22
CA TYR A 171 4.29 7.80 17.70
C TYR A 171 4.17 7.55 16.20
N VAL A 172 5.02 8.20 15.44
CA VAL A 172 5.08 8.05 13.99
C VAL A 172 6.53 7.78 13.58
N TYR A 173 6.74 6.65 12.93
CA TYR A 173 7.96 6.34 12.21
C TYR A 173 7.63 6.22 10.74
N ARG A 174 8.32 6.99 9.91
CA ARG A 174 8.20 6.92 8.45
C ARG A 174 9.57 6.96 7.82
N GLU A 175 9.82 6.01 6.96
CA GLU A 175 10.95 6.04 6.05
C GLU A 175 10.40 6.32 4.65
N PRO A 176 10.88 7.36 3.95
CA PRO A 176 10.45 7.64 2.59
C PRO A 176 10.68 6.43 1.71
N HIS A 177 9.64 6.03 0.99
CA HIS A 177 9.67 4.90 0.09
C HIS A 177 9.53 5.42 -1.34
N PHE A 178 10.62 5.31 -2.10
CA PHE A 178 10.64 5.70 -3.50
C PHE A 178 10.81 4.47 -4.37
N THR A 179 10.07 4.41 -5.46
CA THR A 179 10.28 3.39 -6.47
C THR A 179 11.64 3.59 -7.13
N TYR A 180 12.30 2.50 -7.53
CA TYR A 180 13.63 2.54 -8.16
C TYR A 180 13.74 3.48 -9.37
N ASN A 181 12.62 3.83 -9.98
CA ASN A 181 12.54 4.71 -11.15
C ASN A 181 12.16 6.15 -10.81
N SER A 182 12.18 6.50 -9.53
CA SER A 182 11.89 7.86 -9.10
C SER A 182 13.13 8.74 -9.23
N ILE A 183 12.96 9.96 -9.77
CA ILE A 183 14.00 10.98 -9.76
C ILE A 183 14.52 11.26 -8.34
N PHE A 184 13.69 11.02 -7.34
CA PHE A 184 14.03 11.22 -5.93
C PHE A 184 15.00 10.17 -5.38
N TRP A 185 15.29 9.09 -6.12
CA TRP A 185 16.31 8.11 -5.74
C TRP A 185 17.71 8.73 -5.49
N VAL A 186 18.02 9.83 -6.16
CA VAL A 186 19.32 10.52 -6.06
C VAL A 186 19.48 11.26 -4.72
N PHE A 187 18.39 11.54 -4.03
CA PHE A 187 18.44 12.28 -2.76
C PHE A 187 18.59 11.32 -1.58
N SER A 188 19.41 11.67 -0.61
CA SER A 188 19.47 10.94 0.65
C SER A 188 18.24 11.24 1.49
N TYR A 189 17.60 10.20 1.98
CA TYR A 189 16.38 10.34 2.78
C TYR A 189 16.70 10.15 4.25
N ASN A 190 16.25 11.07 5.09
CA ASN A 190 16.29 10.89 6.52
C ASN A 190 15.00 10.18 6.99
N LYS A 191 15.19 9.23 7.91
CA LYS A 191 14.08 8.65 8.65
C LYS A 191 13.41 9.76 9.45
N ASN A 192 12.08 9.81 9.37
CA ASN A 192 11.32 10.70 10.24
C ASN A 192 10.77 9.91 11.42
N GLN A 193 11.05 10.38 12.62
CA GLN A 193 10.49 9.88 13.87
C GLN A 193 9.89 11.04 14.62
N GLU A 194 8.63 10.90 14.98
CA GLU A 194 7.91 11.93 15.71
C GLU A 194 7.19 11.29 16.89
N VAL A 195 7.31 11.94 18.05
CA VAL A 195 6.55 11.63 19.24
C VAL A 195 5.80 12.88 19.65
N SER A 196 4.49 12.78 19.75
CA SER A 196 3.64 13.87 20.18
C SER A 196 2.70 13.42 21.28
N GLY A 197 2.31 14.33 22.14
CA GLY A 197 1.37 14.07 23.21
C GLY A 197 0.78 15.37 23.73
N GLY A 198 -0.40 15.29 24.32
CA GLY A 198 -1.10 16.44 24.86
C GLY A 198 -2.35 16.04 25.66
N ALA A 199 -2.96 17.05 26.28
CA ALA A 199 -4.16 16.94 27.08
C ALA A 199 -5.11 18.11 26.78
#